data_25dd8510f49f4a6ac8e74c6973338377
#
_entry.id   25dd8510f49f4a6ac8e74c6973338377
#
_cell.length_a   1.000
_cell.length_b   1.000
_cell.length_c   1.000
_cell.angle_alpha   90.00
_cell.angle_beta   90.00
_cell.angle_gamma   90.00
#
_symmetry.space_group_name_H-M   'P 1'
#
loop_
_entity.id
_entity.type
_entity.pdbx_description
1 polymer ?
#
loop_
_entity_poly.entity_id
_entity_poly.type
_entity_poly.pdbx_seq_one_letter_code
_entity_poly.pdbx_strand_id
1 'polypeptide(L)'
;SRIMLALKTVLTSLDSVEILIFDEVDTGISGGIAEIVGQKLHSLGERHQTLCITHLPQIAAFAEHHYFVSKQLADNKTYTKIKLLNNENERIRALADLIGGQEITEQTLELAREMLQSFQIK
;
A
#
# COMPACT_ATOMS: atom_id res chain seq x y z
N SER A 1 -5.33 -18.38 5.53
CA SER A 1 -5.31 -17.63 6.77
C SER A 1 -6.66 -16.98 7.07
N ARG A 2 -6.84 -16.54 8.30
CA ARG A 2 -8.10 -15.90 8.75
C ARG A 2 -8.38 -14.61 7.99
N ILE A 3 -7.35 -13.86 7.64
CA ILE A 3 -7.48 -12.60 6.90
C ILE A 3 -7.99 -12.85 5.48
N MET A 4 -7.49 -13.88 4.82
CA MET A 4 -7.95 -14.25 3.49
C MET A 4 -9.40 -14.70 3.48
N LEU A 5 -9.80 -15.46 4.49
CA LEU A 5 -11.19 -15.89 4.64
C LEU A 5 -12.10 -14.69 4.91
N ALA A 6 -11.67 -13.77 5.78
CA ALA A 6 -12.41 -12.56 6.08
C ALA A 6 -12.58 -11.69 4.83
N LEU A 7 -11.52 -11.52 4.04
CA LEU A 7 -11.57 -10.78 2.77
C LEU A 7 -12.56 -11.41 1.79
N LYS A 8 -12.50 -12.72 1.63
CA LYS A 8 -13.45 -13.44 0.74
C LYS A 8 -14.89 -13.27 1.18
N THR A 9 -15.13 -13.32 2.49
CA THR A 9 -16.48 -13.16 3.04
C THR A 9 -17.00 -11.74 2.83
N VAL A 10 -16.15 -10.75 3.05
CA VAL A 10 -16.48 -9.33 2.83
C VAL A 10 -16.75 -9.10 1.34
N LEU A 11 -15.94 -9.68 0.46
CA LEU A 11 -16.06 -9.53 -1.00
C LEU A 11 -17.39 -10.02 -1.56
N THR A 12 -17.90 -11.14 -1.04
CA THR A 12 -19.17 -11.70 -1.51
C THR A 12 -20.38 -10.87 -1.07
N SER A 13 -20.24 -10.04 -0.03
CA SER A 13 -21.34 -9.23 0.50
C SER A 13 -21.34 -7.79 0.00
N LEU A 14 -20.34 -7.35 -0.79
CA LEU A 14 -20.10 -5.94 -1.11
C LEU A 14 -20.35 -5.55 -2.56
N ASP A 15 -21.05 -6.35 -3.34
CA ASP A 15 -21.27 -6.09 -4.77
C ASP A 15 -21.96 -4.75 -5.06
N SER A 16 -22.68 -4.19 -4.09
CA SER A 16 -23.39 -2.90 -4.24
C SER A 16 -22.67 -1.70 -3.65
N VAL A 17 -21.49 -1.90 -3.01
CA VAL A 17 -20.76 -0.83 -2.35
C VAL A 17 -19.76 -0.20 -3.32
N GLU A 18 -19.78 1.13 -3.45
CA GLU A 18 -18.90 1.84 -4.38
C GLU A 18 -17.50 2.12 -3.82
N ILE A 19 -17.41 2.41 -2.52
CA ILE A 19 -16.17 2.81 -1.87
C ILE A 19 -15.86 1.86 -0.72
N LEU A 20 -14.64 1.32 -0.71
CA LEU A 20 -14.15 0.44 0.35
C LEU A 20 -12.93 1.08 1.00
N ILE A 21 -12.93 1.13 2.33
CA ILE A 21 -11.81 1.67 3.10
C ILE A 21 -11.25 0.58 4.00
N PHE A 22 -9.95 0.29 3.84
CA PHE A 22 -9.23 -0.69 4.65
C PHE A 22 -8.19 0.02 5.49
N ASP A 23 -8.38 0.01 6.81
CA ASP A 23 -7.42 0.55 7.75
C ASP A 23 -6.85 -0.59 8.58
N GLU A 24 -5.52 -0.56 8.79
CA GLU A 24 -4.80 -1.59 9.54
C GLU A 24 -4.96 -3.01 9.01
N VAL A 25 -5.19 -3.16 7.70
CA VAL A 25 -5.33 -4.46 7.04
C VAL A 25 -4.05 -5.29 7.13
N ASP A 26 -2.93 -4.65 7.34
CA ASP A 26 -1.60 -5.24 7.40
C ASP A 26 -1.17 -5.64 8.81
N THR A 27 -2.01 -5.47 9.82
CA THR A 27 -1.70 -5.86 11.19
C THR A 27 -1.54 -7.37 11.30
N GLY A 28 -0.37 -7.80 11.77
CA GLY A 28 -0.06 -9.21 11.99
C GLY A 28 0.25 -10.03 10.75
N ILE A 29 0.45 -9.39 9.59
CA ILE A 29 0.84 -10.07 8.36
C ILE A 29 2.18 -9.54 7.83
N SER A 30 2.87 -10.36 7.05
CA SER A 30 4.14 -9.98 6.41
C SER A 30 4.44 -10.90 5.24
N GLY A 31 5.46 -10.55 4.46
CA GLY A 31 5.99 -11.40 3.40
C GLY A 31 4.96 -11.77 2.33
N GLY A 32 4.88 -13.07 2.02
CA GLY A 32 4.02 -13.58 0.95
C GLY A 32 2.54 -13.36 1.20
N ILE A 33 2.10 -13.36 2.47
CA ILE A 33 0.70 -13.10 2.81
C ILE A 33 0.35 -11.65 2.47
N ALA A 34 1.25 -10.71 2.77
CA ALA A 34 1.05 -9.31 2.44
C ALA A 34 0.92 -9.10 0.93
N GLU A 35 1.71 -9.81 0.14
CA GLU A 35 1.61 -9.75 -1.33
C GLU A 35 0.25 -10.25 -1.81
N ILE A 36 -0.23 -11.36 -1.27
CA ILE A 36 -1.55 -11.90 -1.61
C ILE A 36 -2.67 -10.91 -1.25
N VAL A 37 -2.58 -10.28 -0.09
CA VAL A 37 -3.54 -9.25 0.33
C VAL A 37 -3.50 -8.07 -0.64
N GLY A 38 -2.31 -7.63 -1.04
CA GLY A 38 -2.14 -6.55 -2.02
C GLY A 38 -2.79 -6.87 -3.36
N GLN A 39 -2.60 -8.10 -3.86
CA GLN A 39 -3.23 -8.55 -5.10
C GLN A 39 -4.75 -8.52 -5.00
N LYS A 40 -5.30 -8.97 -3.88
CA LYS A 40 -6.76 -8.98 -3.67
C LYS A 40 -7.32 -7.57 -3.59
N LEU A 41 -6.64 -6.66 -2.90
CA LEU A 41 -7.06 -5.26 -2.84
C LEU A 41 -7.01 -4.60 -4.22
N HIS A 42 -5.99 -4.91 -5.01
CA HIS A 42 -5.88 -4.42 -6.38
C HIS A 42 -7.05 -4.92 -7.25
N SER A 43 -7.38 -6.19 -7.14
CA SER A 43 -8.53 -6.78 -7.87
C SER A 43 -9.85 -6.13 -7.48
N LEU A 44 -10.02 -5.80 -6.20
CA LEU A 44 -11.18 -5.07 -5.73
C LEU A 44 -11.30 -3.69 -6.36
N GLY A 45 -10.18 -3.05 -6.62
CA GLY A 45 -10.14 -1.74 -7.24
C GLY A 45 -10.70 -1.70 -8.66
N GLU A 46 -10.85 -2.84 -9.30
CA GLU A 46 -11.46 -2.92 -10.63
C GLU A 46 -12.97 -2.64 -10.61
N ARG A 47 -13.63 -2.93 -9.49
CA ARG A 47 -15.09 -2.76 -9.33
C ARG A 47 -15.47 -1.71 -8.31
N HIS A 48 -14.57 -1.41 -7.39
CA HIS A 48 -14.82 -0.48 -6.28
C HIS A 48 -13.70 0.53 -6.20
N GLN A 49 -13.99 1.73 -5.70
CA GLN A 49 -12.94 2.63 -5.29
C GLN A 49 -12.41 2.16 -3.94
N THR A 50 -11.16 1.70 -3.92
CA THR A 50 -10.56 1.08 -2.74
C THR A 50 -9.47 1.99 -2.17
N LEU A 51 -9.61 2.33 -0.90
CA LEU A 51 -8.61 3.08 -0.14
C LEU A 51 -8.00 2.16 0.91
N CYS A 52 -6.69 2.05 0.93
CA CYS A 52 -5.99 1.21 1.89
C CYS A 52 -4.90 2.00 2.60
N ILE A 53 -4.89 1.93 3.92
CA ILE A 53 -3.85 2.55 4.75
C ILE A 53 -2.92 1.43 5.19
N THR A 54 -1.66 1.51 4.77
CA THR A 54 -0.68 0.44 5.03
C THR A 54 0.71 0.99 5.25
N HIS A 55 1.53 0.24 5.98
CA HIS A 55 2.97 0.48 6.12
C HIS A 55 3.80 -0.61 5.45
N LEU A 56 3.15 -1.54 4.74
CA LEU A 56 3.85 -2.64 4.07
C LEU A 56 4.07 -2.35 2.59
N PRO A 57 5.33 -2.39 2.13
CA PRO A 57 5.64 -2.16 0.72
C PRO A 57 4.97 -3.17 -0.21
N GLN A 58 4.79 -4.42 0.25
CA GLN A 58 4.12 -5.47 -0.51
C GLN A 58 2.67 -5.12 -0.87
N ILE A 59 2.01 -4.32 -0.05
CA ILE A 59 0.64 -3.86 -0.32
C ILE A 59 0.68 -2.56 -1.14
N ALA A 60 1.51 -1.60 -0.71
CA ALA A 60 1.60 -0.29 -1.36
C ALA A 60 2.00 -0.39 -2.83
N ALA A 61 2.83 -1.37 -3.20
CA ALA A 61 3.30 -1.54 -4.57
C ALA A 61 2.18 -1.91 -5.56
N PHE A 62 1.07 -2.47 -5.08
CA PHE A 62 -0.07 -2.81 -5.92
C PHE A 62 -0.99 -1.64 -6.24
N ALA A 63 -0.83 -0.51 -5.55
CA ALA A 63 -1.72 0.64 -5.72
C ALA A 63 -1.59 1.27 -7.10
N GLU A 64 -2.70 1.66 -7.69
CA GLU A 64 -2.70 2.49 -8.90
C GLU A 64 -2.27 3.92 -8.57
N HIS A 65 -2.73 4.41 -7.41
CA HIS A 65 -2.39 5.74 -6.90
C HIS A 65 -1.81 5.59 -5.50
N HIS A 66 -0.65 6.17 -5.28
CA HIS A 66 0.04 6.09 -3.99
C HIS A 66 0.10 7.48 -3.36
N TYR A 67 -0.51 7.62 -2.19
CA TYR A 67 -0.44 8.82 -1.37
C TYR A 67 0.52 8.59 -0.23
N PHE A 68 1.45 9.51 -0.06
CA PHE A 68 2.43 9.46 1.03
C PHE A 68 1.95 10.34 2.18
N VAL A 69 1.89 9.75 3.38
CA VAL A 69 1.47 10.44 4.58
C VAL A 69 2.69 10.69 5.45
N SER A 70 2.91 11.94 5.82
CA SER A 70 4.02 12.33 6.68
C SER A 70 3.56 13.28 7.77
N LYS A 71 4.30 13.29 8.88
CA LYS A 71 4.07 14.23 9.97
C LYS A 71 5.17 15.29 9.94
N GLN A 72 4.78 16.55 10.04
CA GLN A 72 5.70 17.68 10.09
C GLN A 72 5.46 18.45 11.36
N LEU A 73 6.56 18.87 11.98
CA LEU A 73 6.53 19.72 13.17
C LEU A 73 6.75 21.18 12.75
N ALA A 74 5.80 22.04 13.06
CA ALA A 74 5.89 23.48 12.81
C ALA A 74 5.24 24.23 13.97
N ASP A 75 5.93 25.25 14.51
CA ASP A 75 5.44 26.08 15.61
C ASP A 75 4.97 25.27 16.84
N ASN A 76 5.73 24.22 17.19
CA ASN A 76 5.44 23.28 18.28
C ASN A 76 4.15 22.46 18.10
N LYS A 77 3.61 22.43 16.87
CA LYS A 77 2.43 21.62 16.54
C LYS A 77 2.79 20.59 15.48
N THR A 78 2.17 19.43 15.56
CA THR A 78 2.35 18.36 14.57
C THR A 78 1.25 18.46 13.52
N TYR A 79 1.65 18.54 12.25
CA TYR A 79 0.73 18.56 11.12
C TYR A 79 0.91 17.29 10.30
N THR A 80 -0.20 16.74 9.85
CA THR A 80 -0.20 15.63 8.90
C THR A 80 -0.25 16.18 7.49
N LYS A 81 0.68 15.74 6.65
CA LYS A 81 0.71 16.11 5.23
C LYS A 81 0.49 14.88 4.38
N ILE A 82 -0.39 15.01 3.38
CA ILE A 82 -0.69 13.95 2.42
C ILE A 82 -0.29 14.44 1.04
N LYS A 83 0.54 13.65 0.34
CA LYS A 83 1.02 13.98 -0.99
C LYS A 83 0.77 12.84 -1.95
N LEU A 84 0.14 13.13 -3.10
CA LEU A 84 0.04 12.16 -4.18
C LEU A 84 1.40 12.05 -4.87
N LEU A 85 1.89 10.82 -5.02
CA LEU A 85 3.14 10.55 -5.71
C LEU A 85 2.86 10.48 -7.22
N ASN A 86 3.39 11.46 -7.97
CA ASN A 86 3.00 11.70 -9.36
C ASN A 86 3.80 10.90 -10.38
N ASN A 87 4.96 10.38 -10.00
CA ASN A 87 5.82 9.67 -10.94
C ASN A 87 6.42 8.40 -10.32
N GLU A 88 6.97 7.56 -11.18
CA GLU A 88 7.55 6.28 -10.79
C GLU A 88 8.71 6.44 -9.81
N ASN A 89 9.56 7.43 -10.01
CA ASN A 89 10.71 7.66 -9.14
C ASN A 89 10.29 8.01 -7.71
N GLU A 90 9.26 8.84 -7.55
CA GLU A 90 8.72 9.16 -6.23
C GLU A 90 8.14 7.91 -5.57
N ARG A 91 7.45 7.07 -6.32
CA ARG A 91 6.88 5.82 -5.80
C ARG A 91 7.96 4.84 -5.38
N ILE A 92 9.03 4.70 -6.17
CA ILE A 92 10.17 3.84 -5.85
C ILE A 92 10.81 4.31 -4.54
N ARG A 93 11.02 5.60 -4.36
CA ARG A 93 11.61 6.14 -3.14
C ARG A 93 10.71 5.90 -1.92
N ALA A 94 9.41 6.06 -2.07
CA ALA A 94 8.45 5.80 -0.98
C ALA A 94 8.46 4.32 -0.59
N LEU A 95 8.50 3.42 -1.55
CA LEU A 95 8.60 1.98 -1.29
C LEU A 95 9.93 1.62 -0.63
N ALA A 96 11.03 2.23 -1.09
CA ALA A 96 12.35 2.02 -0.49
C ALA A 96 12.38 2.47 0.97
N ASP A 97 11.72 3.57 1.28
CA ASP A 97 11.57 4.07 2.64
C ASP A 97 10.85 3.05 3.54
N LEU A 98 9.79 2.45 3.02
CA LEU A 98 9.06 1.40 3.74
C LEU A 98 9.90 0.13 3.95
N ILE A 99 10.75 -0.21 2.99
CA ILE A 99 11.62 -1.38 3.05
C ILE A 99 12.79 -1.15 4.02
N GLY A 100 13.51 -0.05 3.83
CA GLY A 100 14.80 0.20 4.49
C GLY A 100 14.72 1.02 5.77
N GLY A 101 13.60 1.62 6.07
CA GLY A 101 13.47 2.47 7.24
C GLY A 101 14.26 3.77 7.09
N GLN A 102 15.17 4.03 8.03
CA GLN A 102 15.87 5.31 8.09
C GLN A 102 16.90 5.52 6.98
N GLU A 103 17.46 4.46 6.43
CA GLU A 103 18.48 4.56 5.39
C GLU A 103 18.03 3.91 4.10
N ILE A 104 18.02 4.70 3.02
CA ILE A 104 17.72 4.22 1.68
C ILE A 104 19.04 3.95 0.98
N THR A 105 19.34 2.68 0.71
CA THR A 105 20.53 2.26 -0.01
C THR A 105 20.21 2.00 -1.48
N GLU A 106 21.25 1.85 -2.31
CA GLU A 106 21.08 1.44 -3.71
C GLU A 106 20.35 0.10 -3.82
N GLN A 107 20.62 -0.82 -2.90
CA GLN A 107 19.97 -2.12 -2.84
C GLN A 107 18.47 -2.01 -2.53
N THR A 108 18.11 -1.13 -1.59
CA THR A 108 16.71 -0.88 -1.25
C THR A 108 15.96 -0.25 -2.42
N LEU A 109 16.59 0.69 -3.13
CA LEU A 109 15.99 1.30 -4.33
C LEU A 109 15.77 0.28 -5.43
N GLU A 110 16.74 -0.60 -5.65
CA GLU A 110 16.61 -1.66 -6.66
C GLU A 110 15.49 -2.63 -6.32
N LEU A 111 15.41 -3.04 -5.07
CA LEU A 111 14.33 -3.91 -4.60
C LEU A 111 12.97 -3.24 -4.76
N ALA A 112 12.87 -1.96 -4.40
CA ALA A 112 11.64 -1.19 -4.56
C ALA A 112 11.23 -1.12 -6.02
N ARG A 113 12.19 -0.90 -6.93
CA ARG A 113 11.94 -0.84 -8.38
C ARG A 113 11.43 -2.18 -8.90
N GLU A 114 12.08 -3.26 -8.54
CA GLU A 114 11.66 -4.60 -8.94
C GLU A 114 10.26 -4.92 -8.44
N MET A 115 9.97 -4.57 -7.20
CA MET A 115 8.68 -4.80 -6.58
C MET A 115 7.57 -4.03 -7.31
N LEU A 116 7.81 -2.75 -7.61
CA LEU A 116 6.84 -1.93 -8.32
C LEU A 116 6.55 -2.46 -9.72
N GLN A 117 7.60 -2.81 -10.47
CA GLN A 117 7.45 -3.35 -11.82
C GLN A 117 6.75 -4.70 -11.83
N SER A 118 7.14 -5.59 -10.94
CA SER A 118 6.58 -6.93 -10.85
C SER A 118 5.11 -6.92 -10.48
N PHE A 119 4.72 -6.07 -9.52
CA PHE A 119 3.35 -6.06 -9.01
C PHE A 119 2.40 -5.32 -9.94
N GLN A 120 2.86 -4.30 -10.64
CA GLN A 120 2.03 -3.56 -11.58
C GLN A 120 1.64 -4.37 -12.82
N ILE A 121 2.45 -5.34 -13.20
CA ILE A 121 2.21 -6.20 -14.38
C ILE A 121 1.12 -7.24 -14.08
N LYS A 122 0.96 -7.62 -12.83
CA LYS A 122 -0.05 -8.61 -12.43
C LYS A 122 -1.42 -7.95 -12.29
#